data_a88bce6cc05192915e854ac2f9f36245
#
_entry.id   a88bce6cc05192915e854ac2f9f36245
#
_cell.length_a   1.000
_cell.length_b   1.000
_cell.length_c   1.000
_cell.angle_alpha   90.00
_cell.angle_beta   90.00
_cell.angle_gamma   90.00
#
_symmetry.space_group_name_H-M   'P 1'
#
loop_
_entity.id
_entity.type
_entity.pdbx_description
1 polymer ?
#
loop_
_entity_poly.entity_id
_entity_poly.type
_entity_poly.pdbx_seq_one_letter_code
_entity_poly.pdbx_strand_id
1 'polypeptide(L)'
;DYRTMEVNKTIESETESFVVRETIKNSNDDIQIKDIVSVCPSISIENSYAEGDKSIIQGIIKIDILYVPVEGLKSVYRISEEIPFEHDITIDDLTDTCNIFNTVSIEKLEVDLNRDDIDLSVKIKRFIEAVDKKTESFIVKGEDLGEYDLSKAPSIIVYICKEGDNLWNIAKKYNTTESEIAELNELKIEEPLKPGKCLILEKKVAVCD
;
A
#
# COMPACT_ATOMS: atom_id res chain seq x y z
N ASP A 1 9.25 -29.16 6.19
CA ASP A 1 10.20 -28.08 6.48
C ASP A 1 9.58 -26.74 6.14
N TYR A 2 9.76 -25.77 7.03
CA TYR A 2 9.32 -24.39 6.86
C TYR A 2 10.55 -23.50 6.70
N ARG A 3 10.40 -22.47 5.89
CA ARG A 3 11.33 -21.33 5.82
C ARG A 3 10.58 -20.04 6.03
N THR A 4 11.26 -19.08 6.62
CA THR A 4 10.78 -17.71 6.75
C THR A 4 11.50 -16.83 5.75
N MET A 5 10.77 -15.87 5.19
CA MET A 5 11.36 -14.79 4.39
C MET A 5 10.67 -13.48 4.70
N GLU A 6 11.43 -12.41 4.55
CA GLU A 6 10.84 -11.08 4.57
C GLU A 6 10.15 -10.80 3.23
N VAL A 7 8.91 -10.37 3.30
CA VAL A 7 8.12 -9.95 2.14
C VAL A 7 7.68 -8.49 2.32
N ASN A 8 7.72 -7.74 1.25
CA ASN A 8 7.21 -6.40 1.22
C ASN A 8 5.70 -6.45 0.96
N LYS A 9 4.92 -5.79 1.83
CA LYS A 9 3.50 -5.60 1.65
C LYS A 9 3.24 -4.11 1.42
N THR A 10 2.78 -3.73 0.24
CA THR A 10 2.31 -2.36 0.00
C THR A 10 1.05 -2.14 0.84
N ILE A 11 1.09 -1.11 1.70
CA ILE A 11 -0.02 -0.67 2.52
C ILE A 11 -0.86 0.32 1.72
N GLU A 12 -0.19 1.32 1.13
CA GLU A 12 -0.82 2.36 0.33
C GLU A 12 0.05 2.69 -0.89
N SER A 13 -0.62 3.01 -1.99
CA SER A 13 0.02 3.55 -3.20
C SER A 13 -0.94 4.54 -3.83
N GLU A 14 -0.66 5.81 -3.68
CA GLU A 14 -1.55 6.89 -4.09
C GLU A 14 -0.82 7.99 -4.87
N THR A 15 -1.59 8.67 -5.69
CA THR A 15 -1.14 9.87 -6.39
C THR A 15 -2.11 11.01 -6.10
N GLU A 16 -1.60 12.09 -5.56
CA GLU A 16 -2.37 13.29 -5.29
C GLU A 16 -1.71 14.54 -5.89
N SER A 17 -2.41 15.65 -5.85
CA SER A 17 -1.88 16.94 -6.29
C SER A 17 -2.23 18.04 -5.29
N PHE A 18 -1.25 18.89 -5.02
CA PHE A 18 -1.41 20.08 -4.18
C PHE A 18 -0.85 21.31 -4.88
N VAL A 19 -1.17 22.50 -4.36
CA VAL A 19 -0.79 23.76 -4.97
C VAL A 19 -0.03 24.62 -3.97
N VAL A 20 1.16 25.07 -4.39
CA VAL A 20 1.95 26.08 -3.69
C VAL A 20 1.77 27.41 -4.41
N ARG A 21 1.43 28.46 -3.67
CA ARG A 21 1.28 29.83 -4.18
C ARG A 21 2.27 30.73 -3.49
N GLU A 22 2.93 31.58 -4.28
CA GLU A 22 3.91 32.54 -3.78
C GLU A 22 3.89 33.80 -4.64
N THR A 23 4.19 34.94 -4.02
CA THR A 23 4.38 36.20 -4.73
C THR A 23 5.84 36.64 -4.64
N ILE A 24 6.54 36.57 -5.73
CA ILE A 24 7.93 37.02 -5.85
C ILE A 24 7.93 38.52 -6.04
N LYS A 25 8.53 39.24 -5.10
CA LYS A 25 8.72 40.67 -5.20
C LYS A 25 9.92 40.98 -6.10
N ASN A 26 9.75 41.96 -6.96
CA ASN A 26 10.89 42.46 -7.74
C ASN A 26 11.87 43.18 -6.79
N SER A 27 13.00 42.53 -6.54
CA SER A 27 14.05 43.07 -5.63
C SER A 27 14.77 44.32 -6.19
N ASN A 28 14.54 44.66 -7.46
CA ASN A 28 15.08 45.82 -8.13
C ASN A 28 13.99 46.90 -8.29
N ASP A 29 13.77 47.69 -7.24
CA ASP A 29 12.76 48.76 -7.25
C ASP A 29 12.92 49.75 -8.41
N ASP A 30 14.12 49.86 -9.01
CA ASP A 30 14.45 50.75 -10.12
C ASP A 30 14.18 50.12 -11.51
N ILE A 31 13.82 48.81 -11.58
CA ILE A 31 13.67 48.10 -12.85
C ILE A 31 12.29 47.48 -12.95
N GLN A 32 11.40 48.17 -13.65
CA GLN A 32 10.05 47.64 -13.90
C GLN A 32 10.08 46.48 -14.90
N ILE A 33 9.28 45.47 -14.62
CA ILE A 33 9.13 44.29 -15.48
C ILE A 33 8.15 44.60 -16.60
N LYS A 34 8.60 44.51 -17.86
CA LYS A 34 7.77 44.68 -19.04
C LYS A 34 7.07 43.38 -19.42
N ASP A 35 7.84 42.29 -19.46
CA ASP A 35 7.33 40.99 -19.91
C ASP A 35 8.22 39.85 -19.37
N ILE A 36 7.60 38.71 -19.13
CA ILE A 36 8.30 37.50 -18.71
C ILE A 36 8.62 36.67 -19.95
N VAL A 37 9.91 36.39 -20.16
CA VAL A 37 10.40 35.65 -21.31
C VAL A 37 10.34 34.14 -21.08
N SER A 38 10.76 33.71 -19.89
CA SER A 38 10.83 32.29 -19.55
C SER A 38 10.81 32.09 -18.06
N VAL A 39 10.19 30.97 -17.62
CA VAL A 39 10.22 30.51 -16.24
C VAL A 39 10.68 29.06 -16.25
N CYS A 40 11.73 28.78 -15.49
CA CYS A 40 12.33 27.44 -15.37
C CYS A 40 12.20 26.95 -13.94
N PRO A 41 11.15 26.16 -13.62
CA PRO A 41 10.97 25.60 -12.30
C PRO A 41 11.72 24.28 -12.17
N SER A 42 12.21 24.00 -10.97
CA SER A 42 12.64 22.66 -10.55
C SER A 42 12.15 22.40 -9.13
N ILE A 43 11.99 21.13 -8.77
CA ILE A 43 11.49 20.73 -7.46
C ILE A 43 12.35 19.61 -6.90
N SER A 44 12.62 19.65 -5.58
CA SER A 44 13.31 18.60 -4.84
C SER A 44 12.69 18.37 -3.49
N ILE A 45 12.67 17.11 -3.03
CA ILE A 45 12.36 16.74 -1.65
C ILE A 45 13.66 16.83 -0.86
N GLU A 46 13.66 17.52 0.27
CA GLU A 46 14.77 17.58 1.20
C GLU A 46 14.60 16.60 2.36
N ASN A 47 13.39 16.52 2.90
CA ASN A 47 13.04 15.60 3.99
C ASN A 47 11.76 14.84 3.66
N SER A 48 11.73 13.57 4.08
CA SER A 48 10.56 12.72 4.01
C SER A 48 10.52 11.82 5.24
N TYR A 49 9.45 11.89 6.02
CA TYR A 49 9.30 11.14 7.27
C TYR A 49 7.84 10.83 7.57
N ALA A 50 7.63 9.87 8.50
CA ALA A 50 6.34 9.57 9.08
C ALA A 50 6.19 10.23 10.44
N GLU A 51 4.99 10.70 10.76
CA GLU A 51 4.59 11.18 12.08
C GLU A 51 3.16 10.70 12.37
N GLY A 52 3.03 9.71 13.24
CA GLY A 52 1.75 9.05 13.51
C GLY A 52 1.23 8.33 12.25
N ASP A 53 0.05 8.71 11.80
CA ASP A 53 -0.61 8.20 10.59
C ASP A 53 -0.32 9.03 9.33
N LYS A 54 0.61 10.00 9.41
CA LYS A 54 0.91 10.92 8.32
C LYS A 54 2.28 10.66 7.69
N SER A 55 2.33 10.77 6.37
CA SER A 55 3.57 10.92 5.61
C SER A 55 3.78 12.39 5.28
N ILE A 56 4.86 12.96 5.76
CA ILE A 56 5.21 14.36 5.59
C ILE A 56 6.40 14.48 4.65
N ILE A 57 6.32 15.38 3.69
CA ILE A 57 7.44 15.78 2.84
C ILE A 57 7.70 17.26 3.01
N GLN A 58 8.98 17.61 3.04
CA GLN A 58 9.46 18.98 2.99
C GLN A 58 10.40 19.11 1.80
N GLY A 59 10.32 20.20 1.09
CA GLY A 59 11.16 20.39 -0.11
C GLY A 59 11.25 21.84 -0.53
N ILE A 60 11.92 22.04 -1.65
CA ILE A 60 12.16 23.35 -2.23
C ILE A 60 11.77 23.33 -3.71
N ILE A 61 11.04 24.37 -4.11
CA ILE A 61 10.81 24.72 -5.51
C ILE A 61 11.80 25.84 -5.84
N LYS A 62 12.73 25.58 -6.76
CA LYS A 62 13.61 26.61 -7.32
C LYS A 62 13.01 27.13 -8.60
N ILE A 63 12.91 28.44 -8.72
CA ILE A 63 12.35 29.10 -9.89
C ILE A 63 13.33 30.14 -10.42
N ASP A 64 13.68 30.00 -11.69
CA ASP A 64 14.46 30.97 -12.43
C ASP A 64 13.55 31.66 -13.43
N ILE A 65 13.42 32.97 -13.30
CA ILE A 65 12.59 33.82 -14.17
C ILE A 65 13.47 34.72 -14.96
N LEU A 66 13.35 34.69 -16.29
CA LEU A 66 13.96 35.64 -17.19
C LEU A 66 12.92 36.65 -17.63
N TYR A 67 13.21 37.95 -17.51
CA TYR A 67 12.29 39.01 -17.87
C TYR A 67 12.97 40.13 -18.64
N VAL A 68 12.17 40.83 -19.45
CA VAL A 68 12.56 42.07 -20.17
C VAL A 68 12.13 43.25 -19.32
N PRO A 69 13.01 44.21 -19.03
CA PRO A 69 12.63 45.42 -18.31
C PRO A 69 11.93 46.42 -19.22
N VAL A 70 11.18 47.36 -18.63
CA VAL A 70 10.66 48.53 -19.35
C VAL A 70 11.81 49.42 -19.80
N GLU A 71 12.77 49.68 -18.89
CA GLU A 71 14.01 50.42 -19.13
C GLU A 71 15.14 49.72 -18.37
N GLY A 72 16.34 49.67 -18.93
CA GLY A 72 17.49 49.06 -18.27
C GLY A 72 18.75 49.00 -19.13
N LEU A 73 19.87 48.72 -18.47
CA LEU A 73 21.18 48.60 -19.13
C LEU A 73 21.34 47.28 -19.90
N LYS A 74 20.55 46.28 -19.56
CA LYS A 74 20.55 44.92 -20.17
C LYS A 74 19.21 44.67 -20.85
N SER A 75 19.23 43.85 -21.89
CA SER A 75 18.00 43.44 -22.58
C SER A 75 17.18 42.41 -21.81
N VAL A 76 17.82 41.65 -20.92
CA VAL A 76 17.18 40.60 -20.12
C VAL A 76 17.81 40.54 -18.71
N TYR A 77 16.97 40.36 -17.71
CA TYR A 77 17.34 40.15 -16.31
C TYR A 77 16.84 38.82 -15.82
N ARG A 78 17.40 38.35 -14.71
CA ARG A 78 17.03 37.06 -14.05
C ARG A 78 16.67 37.33 -12.59
N ILE A 79 15.59 36.68 -12.15
CA ILE A 79 15.22 36.50 -10.75
C ILE A 79 15.37 35.01 -10.47
N SER A 80 16.00 34.66 -9.34
CA SER A 80 16.13 33.29 -8.87
C SER A 80 15.61 33.24 -7.44
N GLU A 81 14.59 32.39 -7.20
CA GLU A 81 13.97 32.23 -5.87
C GLU A 81 13.85 30.77 -5.49
N GLU A 82 13.93 30.52 -4.18
CA GLU A 82 13.72 29.23 -3.55
C GLU A 82 12.49 29.29 -2.66
N ILE A 83 11.46 28.54 -3.02
CA ILE A 83 10.18 28.50 -2.32
C ILE A 83 10.10 27.20 -1.54
N PRO A 84 10.18 27.23 -0.20
CA PRO A 84 10.00 26.04 0.61
C PRO A 84 8.54 25.59 0.59
N PHE A 85 8.32 24.29 0.64
CA PHE A 85 6.99 23.73 0.80
C PHE A 85 7.00 22.57 1.78
N GLU A 86 5.87 22.34 2.43
CA GLU A 86 5.56 21.17 3.24
C GLU A 86 4.21 20.64 2.83
N HIS A 87 4.07 19.32 2.79
CA HIS A 87 2.82 18.68 2.46
C HIS A 87 2.70 17.34 3.20
N ASP A 88 1.55 17.11 3.81
CA ASP A 88 1.23 15.87 4.53
C ASP A 88 0.06 15.13 3.90
N ILE A 89 0.06 13.81 4.05
CA ILE A 89 -1.02 12.90 3.68
C ILE A 89 -1.22 11.87 4.78
N THR A 90 -2.46 11.57 5.09
CA THR A 90 -2.82 10.51 6.06
C THR A 90 -2.83 9.17 5.33
N ILE A 91 -2.19 8.16 5.92
CA ILE A 91 -2.11 6.79 5.42
C ILE A 91 -2.65 5.86 6.48
N ASP A 92 -3.70 5.13 6.16
CA ASP A 92 -4.28 4.15 7.06
C ASP A 92 -3.26 3.02 7.34
N ASP A 93 -3.21 2.57 8.58
CA ASP A 93 -2.30 1.51 9.04
C ASP A 93 -0.79 1.83 8.90
N LEU A 94 -0.40 3.10 8.79
CA LEU A 94 1.00 3.50 8.80
C LEU A 94 1.64 3.18 10.15
N THR A 95 2.82 2.56 10.13
CA THR A 95 3.61 2.23 11.31
C THR A 95 5.04 2.72 11.16
N ASP A 96 5.77 2.83 12.28
CA ASP A 96 7.18 3.25 12.29
C ASP A 96 8.12 2.28 11.53
N THR A 97 7.63 1.07 11.22
CA THR A 97 8.37 0.06 10.46
C THR A 97 8.20 0.19 8.95
N CYS A 98 7.28 1.02 8.50
CA CYS A 98 6.99 1.21 7.09
C CYS A 98 8.11 2.02 6.40
N ASN A 99 8.50 1.55 5.22
CA ASN A 99 9.31 2.35 4.31
C ASN A 99 8.38 3.20 3.44
N ILE A 100 8.62 4.50 3.40
CA ILE A 100 7.84 5.44 2.62
C ILE A 100 8.69 5.96 1.46
N PHE A 101 8.17 5.80 0.26
CA PHE A 101 8.77 6.33 -0.96
C PHE A 101 7.91 7.48 -1.47
N ASN A 102 8.53 8.64 -1.64
CA ASN A 102 7.87 9.83 -2.16
C ASN A 102 8.57 10.30 -3.43
N THR A 103 7.79 10.66 -4.44
CA THR A 103 8.26 11.31 -5.66
C THR A 103 7.37 12.50 -5.94
N VAL A 104 7.97 13.63 -6.29
CA VAL A 104 7.25 14.86 -6.66
C VAL A 104 7.62 15.29 -8.06
N SER A 105 6.65 15.89 -8.76
CA SER A 105 6.85 16.50 -10.07
C SER A 105 5.94 17.70 -10.21
N ILE A 106 6.37 18.68 -11.00
CA ILE A 106 5.55 19.84 -11.33
C ILE A 106 4.56 19.43 -12.43
N GLU A 107 3.26 19.51 -12.10
CA GLU A 107 2.18 19.19 -13.04
C GLU A 107 1.80 20.42 -13.87
N LYS A 108 1.74 21.59 -13.21
CA LYS A 108 1.38 22.87 -13.85
C LYS A 108 2.05 24.02 -13.15
N LEU A 109 2.47 25.01 -13.93
CA LEU A 109 2.95 26.30 -13.45
C LEU A 109 2.10 27.37 -14.09
N GLU A 110 1.55 28.26 -13.28
CA GLU A 110 0.88 29.48 -13.68
C GLU A 110 1.68 30.68 -13.16
N VAL A 111 1.88 31.67 -13.99
CA VAL A 111 2.69 32.84 -13.68
C VAL A 111 1.96 34.07 -14.18
N ASP A 112 1.63 34.98 -13.28
CA ASP A 112 0.95 36.20 -13.58
C ASP A 112 1.79 37.39 -13.11
N LEU A 113 1.97 38.38 -14.00
CA LEU A 113 2.65 39.62 -13.68
C LEU A 113 1.62 40.61 -13.10
N ASN A 114 1.79 40.99 -11.84
CA ASN A 114 0.92 41.95 -11.15
C ASN A 114 1.71 43.21 -10.80
N ARG A 115 1.68 44.21 -11.69
CA ARG A 115 2.53 45.41 -11.67
C ARG A 115 4.00 44.98 -11.81
N ASP A 116 4.77 45.03 -10.70
CA ASP A 116 6.18 44.65 -10.67
C ASP A 116 6.43 43.35 -9.87
N ASP A 117 5.37 42.79 -9.28
CA ASP A 117 5.41 41.51 -8.56
C ASP A 117 4.98 40.36 -9.48
N ILE A 118 5.49 39.18 -9.23
CA ILE A 118 5.19 37.99 -10.00
C ILE A 118 4.43 37.01 -9.09
N ASP A 119 3.16 36.80 -9.40
CA ASP A 119 2.32 35.80 -8.70
C ASP A 119 2.50 34.43 -9.34
N LEU A 120 2.85 33.43 -8.51
CA LEU A 120 3.10 32.07 -8.91
C LEU A 120 2.07 31.11 -8.32
N SER A 121 1.62 30.18 -9.14
CA SER A 121 0.83 29.03 -8.68
C SER A 121 1.43 27.76 -9.27
N VAL A 122 2.04 26.95 -8.41
CA VAL A 122 2.72 25.72 -8.80
C VAL A 122 1.88 24.54 -8.35
N LYS A 123 1.28 23.81 -9.29
CA LYS A 123 0.59 22.55 -9.01
C LYS A 123 1.59 21.40 -9.04
N ILE A 124 1.72 20.73 -7.92
CA ILE A 124 2.67 19.64 -7.69
C ILE A 124 1.90 18.34 -7.63
N LYS A 125 2.37 17.34 -8.37
CA LYS A 125 1.92 15.97 -8.30
C LYS A 125 2.87 15.20 -7.40
N ARG A 126 2.34 14.55 -6.35
CA ARG A 126 3.05 13.68 -5.44
C ARG A 126 2.59 12.25 -5.66
N PHE A 127 3.52 11.33 -5.86
CA PHE A 127 3.31 9.90 -5.76
C PHE A 127 3.88 9.41 -4.45
N ILE A 128 3.12 8.63 -3.72
CA ILE A 128 3.52 8.01 -2.45
C ILE A 128 3.30 6.51 -2.52
N GLU A 129 4.25 5.76 -1.98
CA GLU A 129 4.13 4.32 -1.73
C GLU A 129 4.62 4.01 -0.33
N ALA A 130 3.76 3.41 0.50
CA ALA A 130 4.10 2.93 1.83
C ALA A 130 4.16 1.40 1.83
N VAL A 131 5.30 0.86 2.27
CA VAL A 131 5.59 -0.57 2.24
C VAL A 131 5.99 -1.05 3.63
N ASP A 132 5.27 -2.00 4.16
CA ASP A 132 5.60 -2.70 5.41
C ASP A 132 6.37 -3.99 5.13
N LYS A 133 7.33 -4.32 5.99
CA LYS A 133 8.07 -5.56 5.95
C LYS A 133 7.43 -6.58 6.87
N LYS A 134 6.98 -7.69 6.31
CA LYS A 134 6.45 -8.81 7.08
C LYS A 134 7.30 -10.05 6.91
N THR A 135 7.42 -10.80 8.01
CA THR A 135 8.03 -12.12 7.96
C THR A 135 6.94 -13.16 7.75
N GLU A 136 6.97 -13.82 6.61
CA GLU A 136 6.03 -14.90 6.27
C GLU A 136 6.73 -16.25 6.28
N SER A 137 6.00 -17.28 6.73
CA SER A 137 6.47 -18.66 6.77
C SER A 137 5.79 -19.47 5.68
N PHE A 138 6.56 -20.22 4.92
CA PHE A 138 6.04 -21.09 3.86
C PHE A 138 6.69 -22.46 3.88
N ILE A 139 5.94 -23.45 3.37
CA ILE A 139 6.39 -24.83 3.27
C ILE A 139 7.33 -24.94 2.06
N VAL A 140 8.59 -25.37 2.30
CA VAL A 140 9.57 -25.58 1.24
C VAL A 140 9.69 -27.04 0.83
N LYS A 141 9.33 -27.97 1.74
CA LYS A 141 9.42 -29.40 1.49
C LYS A 141 8.31 -30.11 2.24
N GLY A 142 7.58 -30.96 1.56
CA GLY A 142 6.71 -31.97 2.10
C GLY A 142 7.36 -33.35 1.92
N GLU A 143 7.15 -34.26 2.86
CA GLU A 143 7.49 -35.66 2.72
C GLU A 143 6.20 -36.46 2.57
N ASP A 144 6.15 -37.35 1.59
CA ASP A 144 5.09 -38.32 1.48
C ASP A 144 5.33 -39.42 2.53
N LEU A 145 4.46 -39.49 3.53
CA LEU A 145 4.52 -40.48 4.59
C LEU A 145 3.92 -41.82 4.18
N GLY A 146 3.51 -41.96 2.92
CA GLY A 146 2.84 -43.12 2.40
C GLY A 146 1.37 -43.23 2.85
N GLU A 147 0.80 -44.41 2.65
CA GLU A 147 -0.59 -44.68 3.01
C GLU A 147 -0.77 -44.73 4.53
N TYR A 148 -1.84 -44.12 5.02
CA TYR A 148 -2.18 -44.12 6.43
C TYR A 148 -2.56 -45.53 6.89
N ASP A 149 -1.81 -46.12 7.82
CA ASP A 149 -2.09 -47.47 8.37
C ASP A 149 -3.38 -47.46 9.21
N LEU A 150 -4.46 -47.90 8.58
CA LEU A 150 -5.77 -48.03 9.20
C LEU A 150 -5.92 -49.34 9.99
N SER A 151 -4.96 -50.29 9.95
CA SER A 151 -5.12 -51.61 10.55
C SER A 151 -5.49 -51.59 12.04
N LYS A 152 -4.98 -50.58 12.74
CA LYS A 152 -5.22 -50.39 14.21
C LYS A 152 -6.41 -49.48 14.53
N ALA A 153 -7.03 -48.86 13.54
CA ALA A 153 -8.19 -48.00 13.78
C ALA A 153 -9.45 -48.82 13.96
N PRO A 154 -10.38 -48.47 14.87
CA PRO A 154 -11.65 -49.17 15.04
C PRO A 154 -12.49 -49.07 13.74
N SER A 155 -13.25 -50.16 13.45
CA SER A 155 -14.07 -50.22 12.26
C SER A 155 -15.23 -49.22 12.27
N ILE A 156 -15.74 -48.88 13.44
CA ILE A 156 -16.81 -47.92 13.66
C ILE A 156 -16.39 -46.97 14.79
N ILE A 157 -16.56 -45.68 14.56
CA ILE A 157 -16.28 -44.61 15.53
C ILE A 157 -17.55 -43.82 15.73
N VAL A 158 -17.90 -43.57 16.99
CA VAL A 158 -18.97 -42.61 17.33
C VAL A 158 -18.31 -41.29 17.72
N TYR A 159 -18.59 -40.26 16.94
CA TYR A 159 -18.05 -38.90 17.14
C TYR A 159 -19.16 -37.98 17.66
N ILE A 160 -18.87 -37.25 18.74
CA ILE A 160 -19.77 -36.22 19.27
C ILE A 160 -19.31 -34.86 18.76
N CYS A 161 -20.16 -34.19 17.97
CA CYS A 161 -19.87 -32.89 17.39
C CYS A 161 -19.64 -31.82 18.47
N LYS A 162 -18.65 -30.99 18.26
CA LYS A 162 -18.32 -29.83 19.09
C LYS A 162 -18.75 -28.54 18.37
N GLU A 163 -18.71 -27.43 19.09
CA GLU A 163 -18.92 -26.12 18.50
C GLU A 163 -17.83 -25.80 17.49
N GLY A 164 -18.22 -25.37 16.28
CA GLY A 164 -17.29 -25.08 15.17
C GLY A 164 -16.92 -26.29 14.30
N ASP A 165 -17.39 -27.50 14.60
CA ASP A 165 -17.17 -28.68 13.76
C ASP A 165 -17.96 -28.56 12.43
N ASN A 166 -17.33 -29.04 11.36
CA ASN A 166 -17.94 -29.27 10.06
C ASN A 166 -17.55 -30.65 9.50
N LEU A 167 -18.34 -31.14 8.53
CA LEU A 167 -18.13 -32.46 7.94
C LEU A 167 -16.72 -32.60 7.34
N TRP A 168 -16.20 -31.55 6.69
CA TRP A 168 -14.86 -31.53 6.10
C TRP A 168 -13.76 -31.81 7.14
N ASN A 169 -13.76 -31.07 8.26
CA ASN A 169 -12.74 -31.24 9.29
C ASN A 169 -12.81 -32.63 9.94
N ILE A 170 -14.01 -33.16 10.12
CA ILE A 170 -14.21 -34.51 10.66
C ILE A 170 -13.75 -35.56 9.66
N ALA A 171 -14.13 -35.44 8.39
CA ALA A 171 -13.74 -36.35 7.33
C ALA A 171 -12.21 -36.43 7.19
N LYS A 172 -11.54 -35.26 7.16
CA LYS A 172 -10.08 -35.16 7.12
C LYS A 172 -9.41 -35.85 8.31
N LYS A 173 -9.95 -35.67 9.52
CA LYS A 173 -9.40 -36.25 10.76
C LYS A 173 -9.49 -37.77 10.81
N TYR A 174 -10.57 -38.32 10.26
CA TYR A 174 -10.85 -39.76 10.33
C TYR A 174 -10.62 -40.49 9.01
N ASN A 175 -9.98 -39.84 8.05
CA ASN A 175 -9.63 -40.39 6.73
C ASN A 175 -10.83 -40.98 5.97
N THR A 176 -11.92 -40.24 5.93
CA THR A 176 -13.15 -40.53 5.19
C THR A 176 -13.56 -39.32 4.36
N THR A 177 -14.74 -39.36 3.73
CA THR A 177 -15.27 -38.24 2.96
C THR A 177 -16.51 -37.64 3.59
N GLU A 178 -16.80 -36.37 3.28
CA GLU A 178 -18.04 -35.70 3.73
C GLU A 178 -19.29 -36.44 3.27
N SER A 179 -19.27 -36.97 2.03
CA SER A 179 -20.37 -37.72 1.44
C SER A 179 -20.66 -39.01 2.22
N GLU A 180 -19.62 -39.76 2.62
CA GLU A 180 -19.75 -40.98 3.38
C GLU A 180 -20.28 -40.74 4.79
N ILE A 181 -19.80 -39.68 5.46
CA ILE A 181 -20.35 -39.29 6.76
C ILE A 181 -21.82 -38.90 6.64
N ALA A 182 -22.14 -38.11 5.61
CA ALA A 182 -23.49 -37.64 5.38
C ALA A 182 -24.46 -38.79 5.08
N GLU A 183 -24.08 -39.71 4.22
CA GLU A 183 -24.88 -40.88 3.85
C GLU A 183 -25.13 -41.80 5.07
N LEU A 184 -24.06 -42.14 5.82
CA LEU A 184 -24.17 -43.01 7.00
C LEU A 184 -25.03 -42.44 8.14
N ASN A 185 -25.10 -41.09 8.21
CA ASN A 185 -25.84 -40.39 9.25
C ASN A 185 -27.12 -39.70 8.78
N GLU A 186 -27.56 -39.97 7.55
CA GLU A 186 -28.75 -39.37 6.93
C GLU A 186 -28.76 -37.83 6.96
N LEU A 187 -27.61 -37.21 6.64
CA LEU A 187 -27.38 -35.77 6.67
C LEU A 187 -27.30 -35.20 5.26
N LYS A 188 -27.60 -33.91 5.15
CA LYS A 188 -27.23 -33.13 3.96
C LYS A 188 -25.85 -32.48 4.18
N ILE A 189 -24.96 -32.55 3.18
CA ILE A 189 -23.59 -32.02 3.27
C ILE A 189 -23.58 -30.52 3.63
N GLU A 190 -24.58 -29.77 3.17
CA GLU A 190 -24.69 -28.33 3.40
C GLU A 190 -25.32 -27.98 4.77
N GLU A 191 -25.77 -28.97 5.55
CA GLU A 191 -26.43 -28.72 6.81
C GLU A 191 -25.39 -28.50 7.93
N PRO A 192 -25.48 -27.39 8.68
CA PRO A 192 -24.55 -27.14 9.79
C PRO A 192 -24.71 -28.18 10.90
N LEU A 193 -23.60 -28.72 11.38
CA LEU A 193 -23.58 -29.66 12.49
C LEU A 193 -23.90 -28.95 13.81
N LYS A 194 -24.83 -29.54 14.58
CA LYS A 194 -25.16 -29.01 15.92
C LYS A 194 -24.23 -29.62 16.97
N PRO A 195 -23.70 -28.80 17.90
CA PRO A 195 -22.95 -29.33 19.03
C PRO A 195 -23.74 -30.39 19.80
N GLY A 196 -23.08 -31.49 20.18
CA GLY A 196 -23.70 -32.64 20.87
C GLY A 196 -24.35 -33.69 19.95
N LYS A 197 -24.42 -33.45 18.63
CA LYS A 197 -24.88 -34.46 17.68
C LYS A 197 -23.88 -35.60 17.59
N CYS A 198 -24.35 -36.82 17.65
CA CYS A 198 -23.54 -38.02 17.45
C CYS A 198 -23.48 -38.38 15.97
N LEU A 199 -22.29 -38.60 15.45
CA LEU A 199 -22.05 -39.08 14.10
C LEU A 199 -21.40 -40.47 14.15
N ILE A 200 -21.88 -41.35 13.28
CA ILE A 200 -21.25 -42.64 13.06
C ILE A 200 -20.26 -42.49 11.91
N LEU A 201 -19.02 -42.88 12.11
CA LEU A 201 -17.97 -42.89 11.11
C LEU A 201 -17.52 -44.33 10.88
N GLU A 202 -17.47 -44.73 9.62
CA GLU A 202 -17.02 -46.09 9.24
C GLU A 202 -15.63 -46.03 8.62
N LYS A 203 -14.80 -46.98 8.99
CA LYS A 203 -13.46 -47.13 8.40
C LYS A 203 -13.58 -47.78 7.02
N LYS A 204 -12.99 -47.18 6.00
CA LYS A 204 -12.76 -47.91 4.74
C LYS A 204 -11.71 -48.97 4.93
N VAL A 205 -12.11 -50.21 4.80
CA VAL A 205 -11.18 -51.33 4.59
C VAL A 205 -10.90 -51.37 3.10
N ALA A 206 -9.63 -51.15 2.67
CA ALA A 206 -9.24 -51.43 1.30
C ALA A 206 -9.56 -52.94 1.04
N VAL A 207 -10.53 -53.19 0.19
CA VAL A 207 -10.78 -54.55 -0.30
C VAL A 207 -9.65 -54.81 -1.30
N CYS A 208 -8.68 -55.64 -0.92
CA CYS A 208 -7.71 -56.19 -1.84
C CYS A 208 -8.47 -57.20 -2.73
N ASP A 209 -8.72 -56.84 -4.01
CA ASP A 209 -9.09 -57.79 -5.04
C ASP A 209 -7.85 -58.58 -5.52
#